data_144879f056e3f82e4f2d0e7accb4d34a
#
_entry.id   144879f056e3f82e4f2d0e7accb4d34a
#
_cell.length_a   1.000
_cell.length_b   1.000
_cell.length_c   1.000
_cell.angle_alpha   90.00
_cell.angle_beta   90.00
_cell.angle_gamma   90.00
#
_symmetry.space_group_name_H-M   'P 1'
#
loop_
_entity.id
_entity.type
_entity.pdbx_description
1 polymer ?
#
loop_
_entity_poly.entity_id
_entity_poly.type
_entity_poly.pdbx_seq_one_letter_code
_entity_poly.pdbx_strand_id
1 'polypeptide(L)'
;LLRTAKASDVFEIKHPALTRITVAIYNDPDAPAIDPGYSFDPDTLALTLWRMASGASVLLSGPKGTGKTTFAEQIAARLGRYFALLSFDRTTEIDPLIGQIELAEGSTFWRDGALTAALRRPGSIILFDEPDMAKAGSLAALHPVLANRSILIPRTGERVEAAEGVYMLAAANTTGHGDDTGTYVDRNMLDAAFRDRFADIILIPFPDERTERRILVNRTGISLSAAKTLVAFARASRERADKEQDIAAGLGMRRLIAWASGLLSGLRPEVIFRAAIINQHNREEGEVLWQLYKSLISEESLTAQIEQIDPPGTTDSEDGDVL
;
A
#
# COMPACT_ATOMS: atom_id res chain seq x y z
N LEU A 1 1.02 16.37 -19.30
CA LEU A 1 2.35 16.68 -18.76
C LEU A 1 2.43 18.18 -18.45
N LEU A 2 2.76 18.54 -17.21
CA LEU A 2 2.94 19.94 -16.79
C LEU A 2 4.42 20.34 -16.93
N ARG A 3 5.32 19.56 -16.33
CA ARG A 3 6.77 19.80 -16.32
C ARG A 3 7.53 18.53 -15.93
N THR A 4 8.84 18.61 -16.03
CA THR A 4 9.75 17.62 -15.44
C THR A 4 10.54 18.23 -14.29
N ALA A 5 10.91 17.44 -13.28
CA ALA A 5 11.74 17.86 -12.16
C ALA A 5 12.61 16.71 -11.66
N LYS A 6 13.61 17.01 -10.82
CA LYS A 6 14.34 15.95 -10.13
C LYS A 6 13.48 15.29 -9.05
N ALA A 7 13.57 13.98 -8.95
CA ALA A 7 12.80 13.24 -7.94
C ALA A 7 13.15 13.69 -6.52
N SER A 8 14.41 14.00 -6.24
CA SER A 8 14.84 14.56 -4.95
C SER A 8 14.07 15.80 -4.54
N ASP A 9 13.74 16.67 -5.49
CA ASP A 9 13.07 17.94 -5.24
C ASP A 9 11.57 17.76 -5.06
N VAL A 10 10.97 16.82 -5.82
CA VAL A 10 9.53 16.53 -5.75
C VAL A 10 9.16 15.80 -4.48
N PHE A 11 10.00 14.88 -4.04
CA PHE A 11 9.76 14.04 -2.85
C PHE A 11 10.44 14.59 -1.60
N GLU A 12 11.24 15.66 -1.72
CA GLU A 12 11.99 16.31 -0.62
C GLU A 12 12.92 15.34 0.12
N ILE A 13 13.49 14.37 -0.62
CA ILE A 13 14.38 13.33 -0.09
C ILE A 13 15.78 13.49 -0.67
N LYS A 14 16.77 13.71 0.21
CA LYS A 14 18.18 13.75 -0.15
C LYS A 14 18.72 12.33 -0.32
N HIS A 15 18.73 11.84 -1.55
CA HIS A 15 19.27 10.52 -1.88
C HIS A 15 19.98 10.55 -3.24
N PRO A 16 21.19 9.95 -3.37
CA PRO A 16 22.01 10.05 -4.60
C PRO A 16 21.29 9.56 -5.86
N ALA A 17 20.51 8.49 -5.78
CA ALA A 17 19.75 7.98 -6.92
C ALA A 17 18.60 8.93 -7.30
N LEU A 18 17.87 9.50 -6.34
CA LEU A 18 16.74 10.41 -6.60
C LEU A 18 17.20 11.72 -7.27
N THR A 19 18.43 12.20 -6.98
CA THR A 19 18.99 13.38 -7.66
C THR A 19 19.29 13.15 -9.14
N ARG A 20 19.43 11.89 -9.55
CA ARG A 20 19.72 11.51 -10.95
C ARG A 20 18.44 11.26 -11.75
N ILE A 21 17.35 10.85 -11.06
CA ILE A 21 16.07 10.51 -11.70
C ILE A 21 15.31 11.81 -11.99
N THR A 22 14.85 11.96 -13.24
CA THR A 22 13.94 13.02 -13.64
C THR A 22 12.54 12.43 -13.79
N VAL A 23 11.55 13.03 -13.14
CA VAL A 23 10.15 12.59 -13.14
C VAL A 23 9.27 13.57 -13.88
N ALA A 24 8.24 13.05 -14.53
CA ALA A 24 7.20 13.83 -15.20
C ALA A 24 6.07 14.15 -14.21
N ILE A 25 5.80 15.44 -14.05
CA ILE A 25 4.76 15.97 -13.17
C ILE A 25 3.56 16.34 -14.03
N TYR A 26 2.39 15.98 -13.56
CA TYR A 26 1.10 16.31 -14.15
C TYR A 26 0.34 17.27 -13.25
N ASN A 27 -0.86 17.66 -13.62
CA ASN A 27 -1.80 18.43 -12.82
C ASN A 27 -3.19 17.87 -13.09
N ASP A 28 -3.36 16.62 -12.74
CA ASP A 28 -4.64 15.96 -12.90
C ASP A 28 -5.60 16.40 -11.79
N PRO A 29 -6.83 16.87 -12.10
CA PRO A 29 -7.78 17.34 -11.10
C PRO A 29 -8.24 16.23 -10.14
N ASP A 30 -8.15 14.97 -10.55
CA ASP A 30 -8.51 13.82 -9.73
C ASP A 30 -7.27 13.11 -9.14
N ALA A 31 -6.13 13.80 -9.10
CA ALA A 31 -4.96 13.26 -8.41
C ALA A 31 -5.24 13.09 -6.91
N PRO A 32 -4.73 12.03 -6.26
CA PRO A 32 -4.91 11.85 -4.83
C PRO A 32 -4.32 13.02 -4.03
N ALA A 33 -4.85 13.22 -2.83
CA ALA A 33 -4.27 14.19 -1.91
C ALA A 33 -2.89 13.75 -1.41
N ILE A 34 -1.97 14.70 -1.31
CA ILE A 34 -0.67 14.46 -0.68
C ILE A 34 -0.89 14.27 0.82
N ASP A 35 -0.41 13.14 1.33
CA ASP A 35 -0.30 12.92 2.76
C ASP A 35 1.05 13.45 3.28
N PRO A 36 1.08 14.55 4.03
CA PRO A 36 2.33 15.13 4.53
C PRO A 36 3.02 14.24 5.57
N GLY A 37 2.26 13.35 6.22
CA GLY A 37 2.79 12.38 7.19
C GLY A 37 3.37 11.12 6.56
N TYR A 38 3.24 10.94 5.24
CA TYR A 38 3.75 9.75 4.56
C TYR A 38 5.28 9.83 4.34
N SER A 39 5.98 8.79 4.77
CA SER A 39 7.42 8.67 4.59
C SER A 39 7.75 7.54 3.62
N PHE A 40 8.51 7.87 2.57
CA PHE A 40 9.04 6.88 1.64
C PHE A 40 10.35 6.29 2.15
N ASP A 41 10.55 4.99 1.91
CA ASP A 41 11.87 4.41 1.87
C ASP A 41 12.59 4.90 0.60
N PRO A 42 13.78 5.54 0.71
CA PRO A 42 14.43 6.20 -0.42
C PRO A 42 14.87 5.24 -1.52
N ASP A 43 15.34 4.04 -1.18
CA ASP A 43 15.81 3.05 -2.15
C ASP A 43 14.64 2.45 -2.93
N THR A 44 13.58 2.06 -2.23
CA THR A 44 12.34 1.57 -2.83
C THR A 44 11.72 2.60 -3.78
N LEU A 45 11.68 3.86 -3.35
CA LEU A 45 11.17 4.96 -4.17
C LEU A 45 12.04 5.15 -5.42
N ALA A 46 13.37 5.21 -5.25
CA ALA A 46 14.30 5.41 -6.35
C ALA A 46 14.18 4.31 -7.41
N LEU A 47 14.13 3.03 -6.97
CA LEU A 47 13.96 1.90 -7.88
C LEU A 47 12.63 1.98 -8.63
N THR A 48 11.53 2.27 -7.93
CA THR A 48 10.20 2.40 -8.54
C THR A 48 10.18 3.53 -9.56
N LEU A 49 10.67 4.72 -9.22
CA LEU A 49 10.71 5.87 -10.13
C LEU A 49 11.63 5.66 -11.33
N TRP A 50 12.74 4.95 -11.14
CA TRP A 50 13.63 4.58 -12.23
C TRP A 50 12.94 3.64 -13.22
N ARG A 51 12.18 2.66 -12.74
CA ARG A 51 11.35 1.78 -13.59
C ARG A 51 10.24 2.54 -14.29
N MET A 52 9.58 3.47 -13.60
CA MET A 52 8.60 4.36 -14.24
C MET A 52 9.22 5.12 -15.42
N ALA A 53 10.42 5.68 -15.23
CA ALA A 53 11.12 6.41 -16.30
C ALA A 53 11.50 5.51 -17.49
N SER A 54 11.75 4.22 -17.26
CA SER A 54 12.01 3.23 -18.32
C SER A 54 10.75 2.63 -18.96
N GLY A 55 9.56 2.98 -18.44
CA GLY A 55 8.28 2.44 -18.90
C GLY A 55 7.99 0.99 -18.47
N ALA A 56 8.79 0.45 -17.57
CA ALA A 56 8.66 -0.94 -17.10
C ALA A 56 7.74 -1.03 -15.88
N SER A 57 6.82 -1.98 -15.85
CA SER A 57 5.93 -2.26 -14.71
C SER A 57 6.68 -2.98 -13.59
N VAL A 58 6.29 -2.76 -12.34
CA VAL A 58 6.84 -3.45 -11.16
C VAL A 58 5.74 -4.07 -10.30
N LEU A 59 6.09 -5.17 -9.62
CA LEU A 59 5.27 -5.82 -8.61
C LEU A 59 5.78 -5.44 -7.21
N LEU A 60 4.94 -4.77 -6.43
CA LEU A 60 5.19 -4.49 -5.02
C LEU A 60 4.76 -5.71 -4.21
N SER A 61 5.67 -6.31 -3.47
CA SER A 61 5.40 -7.49 -2.65
C SER A 61 5.72 -7.21 -1.19
N GLY A 62 4.95 -7.77 -0.27
CA GLY A 62 5.22 -7.64 1.17
C GLY A 62 4.00 -7.95 2.02
N PRO A 63 4.15 -8.10 3.33
CA PRO A 63 3.07 -8.43 4.25
C PRO A 63 1.88 -7.48 4.17
N LYS A 64 0.71 -7.94 4.62
CA LYS A 64 -0.49 -7.10 4.70
C LYS A 64 -0.27 -5.95 5.69
N GLY A 65 -0.63 -4.74 5.28
CA GLY A 65 -0.53 -3.56 6.15
C GLY A 65 0.84 -2.87 6.14
N THR A 66 1.76 -3.21 5.23
CA THR A 66 3.03 -2.49 5.03
C THR A 66 2.90 -1.19 4.25
N GLY A 67 1.71 -0.92 3.65
CA GLY A 67 1.45 0.34 2.93
C GLY A 67 1.71 0.31 1.43
N LYS A 68 1.74 -0.86 0.77
CA LYS A 68 1.97 -1.00 -0.69
C LYS A 68 1.03 -0.13 -1.53
N THR A 69 -0.26 -0.18 -1.27
CA THR A 69 -1.28 0.63 -1.96
C THR A 69 -1.06 2.12 -1.71
N THR A 70 -0.81 2.50 -0.44
CA THR A 70 -0.51 3.89 -0.05
C THR A 70 0.80 4.39 -0.68
N PHE A 71 1.82 3.53 -0.83
CA PHE A 71 3.07 3.86 -1.52
C PHE A 71 2.81 4.28 -2.97
N ALA A 72 2.05 3.49 -3.72
CA ALA A 72 1.70 3.80 -5.11
C ALA A 72 0.81 5.06 -5.22
N GLU A 73 -0.18 5.18 -4.35
CA GLU A 73 -1.06 6.34 -4.26
C GLU A 73 -0.28 7.64 -3.96
N GLN A 74 0.66 7.59 -3.01
CA GLN A 74 1.46 8.75 -2.65
C GLN A 74 2.52 9.12 -3.70
N ILE A 75 2.96 8.18 -4.53
CA ILE A 75 3.73 8.52 -5.74
C ILE A 75 2.82 9.29 -6.71
N ALA A 76 1.61 8.82 -6.97
CA ALA A 76 0.66 9.51 -7.85
C ALA A 76 0.33 10.92 -7.34
N ALA A 77 0.06 11.06 -6.04
CA ALA A 77 -0.23 12.34 -5.39
C ALA A 77 0.88 13.38 -5.61
N ARG A 78 2.14 13.03 -5.31
CA ARG A 78 3.27 13.96 -5.44
C ARG A 78 3.62 14.27 -6.90
N LEU A 79 3.30 13.38 -7.83
CA LEU A 79 3.49 13.60 -9.25
C LEU A 79 2.27 14.25 -9.92
N GLY A 80 1.20 14.58 -9.16
CA GLY A 80 -0.04 15.18 -9.66
C GLY A 80 -0.75 14.32 -10.71
N ARG A 81 -0.73 12.98 -10.53
CA ARG A 81 -1.24 12.01 -11.51
C ARG A 81 -2.54 11.38 -11.04
N TYR A 82 -3.43 11.09 -11.97
CA TYR A 82 -4.59 10.24 -11.70
C TYR A 82 -4.15 8.86 -11.20
N PHE A 83 -4.82 8.37 -10.17
CA PHE A 83 -4.55 7.06 -9.58
C PHE A 83 -5.76 6.14 -9.76
N ALA A 84 -5.60 5.08 -10.54
CA ALA A 84 -6.60 4.06 -10.73
C ALA A 84 -6.25 2.82 -9.87
N LEU A 85 -7.06 2.57 -8.83
CA LEU A 85 -6.94 1.38 -8.00
C LEU A 85 -7.90 0.30 -8.52
N LEU A 86 -7.35 -0.81 -8.98
CA LEU A 86 -8.08 -1.98 -9.46
C LEU A 86 -7.84 -3.14 -8.49
N SER A 87 -8.76 -3.35 -7.55
CA SER A 87 -8.65 -4.40 -6.55
C SER A 87 -9.26 -5.71 -7.06
N PHE A 88 -8.57 -6.82 -6.81
CA PHE A 88 -8.97 -8.15 -7.24
C PHE A 88 -9.37 -9.02 -6.05
N ASP A 89 -10.40 -9.81 -6.27
CA ASP A 89 -10.84 -10.89 -5.40
C ASP A 89 -11.25 -12.11 -6.23
N ARG A 90 -11.73 -13.17 -5.56
CA ARG A 90 -12.18 -14.41 -6.23
C ARG A 90 -13.40 -14.22 -7.13
N THR A 91 -14.13 -13.12 -6.99
CA THR A 91 -15.35 -12.83 -7.74
C THR A 91 -15.13 -11.78 -8.82
N THR A 92 -13.96 -11.15 -8.84
CA THR A 92 -13.64 -10.07 -9.78
C THR A 92 -13.63 -10.58 -11.21
N GLU A 93 -14.51 -10.00 -12.03
CA GLU A 93 -14.55 -10.19 -13.47
C GLU A 93 -13.77 -9.07 -14.16
N ILE A 94 -13.03 -9.43 -15.21
CA ILE A 94 -12.18 -8.46 -15.93
C ILE A 94 -13.00 -7.62 -16.91
N ASP A 95 -14.05 -8.19 -17.51
CA ASP A 95 -14.85 -7.50 -18.52
C ASP A 95 -15.41 -6.15 -18.04
N PRO A 96 -16.00 -6.02 -16.84
CA PRO A 96 -16.44 -4.72 -16.32
C PRO A 96 -15.31 -3.70 -16.11
N LEU A 97 -14.08 -4.17 -15.85
CA LEU A 97 -12.92 -3.26 -15.76
C LEU A 97 -12.52 -2.71 -17.14
N ILE A 98 -12.78 -3.47 -18.22
CA ILE A 98 -12.59 -3.03 -19.60
C ILE A 98 -13.73 -2.10 -20.00
N GLY A 99 -14.98 -2.50 -19.78
CA GLY A 99 -16.15 -1.69 -20.03
C GLY A 99 -17.38 -2.53 -20.34
N GLN A 100 -18.48 -1.85 -20.55
CA GLN A 100 -19.78 -2.48 -20.79
C GLN A 100 -20.66 -1.65 -21.75
N ILE A 101 -21.65 -2.33 -22.31
CA ILE A 101 -22.70 -1.63 -23.07
C ILE A 101 -23.73 -1.13 -22.07
N GLU A 102 -24.04 0.16 -22.15
CA GLU A 102 -25.13 0.79 -21.40
C GLU A 102 -26.25 1.23 -22.34
N LEU A 103 -27.45 1.29 -21.78
CA LEU A 103 -28.65 1.81 -22.47
C LEU A 103 -29.00 3.17 -21.89
N ALA A 104 -29.01 4.19 -22.72
CA ALA A 104 -29.53 5.50 -22.36
C ALA A 104 -30.34 6.07 -23.53
N GLU A 105 -31.45 6.72 -23.23
CA GLU A 105 -32.31 7.40 -24.19
C GLU A 105 -32.75 6.52 -25.37
N GLY A 106 -32.93 5.21 -25.12
CA GLY A 106 -33.36 4.25 -26.15
C GLY A 106 -32.26 3.78 -27.09
N SER A 107 -30.99 4.20 -26.87
CA SER A 107 -29.82 3.79 -27.64
C SER A 107 -28.80 3.10 -26.75
N THR A 108 -28.08 2.14 -27.33
CA THR A 108 -26.96 1.48 -26.66
C THR A 108 -25.65 2.18 -26.99
N PHE A 109 -24.80 2.38 -25.99
CA PHE A 109 -23.45 2.92 -26.18
C PHE A 109 -22.44 2.15 -25.35
N TRP A 110 -21.20 2.21 -25.76
CA TRP A 110 -20.09 1.65 -24.96
C TRP A 110 -19.68 2.63 -23.89
N ARG A 111 -19.54 2.11 -22.65
CA ARG A 111 -18.92 2.84 -21.52
C ARG A 111 -17.63 2.16 -21.11
N ASP A 112 -16.53 2.92 -21.11
CA ASP A 112 -15.23 2.43 -20.63
C ASP A 112 -15.31 2.05 -19.15
N GLY A 113 -14.74 0.90 -18.81
CA GLY A 113 -14.49 0.52 -17.43
C GLY A 113 -13.27 1.24 -16.85
N ALA A 114 -13.01 1.03 -15.58
CA ALA A 114 -11.96 1.74 -14.85
C ALA A 114 -10.57 1.56 -15.47
N LEU A 115 -10.25 0.37 -15.99
CA LEU A 115 -8.98 0.10 -16.67
C LEU A 115 -8.86 0.89 -17.98
N THR A 116 -9.86 0.81 -18.83
CA THR A 116 -9.83 1.47 -20.15
C THR A 116 -9.82 3.00 -19.99
N ALA A 117 -10.62 3.53 -19.08
CA ALA A 117 -10.62 4.95 -18.75
C ALA A 117 -9.24 5.44 -18.27
N ALA A 118 -8.58 4.66 -17.40
CA ALA A 118 -7.24 4.98 -16.92
C ALA A 118 -6.18 4.85 -18.04
N LEU A 119 -6.29 3.87 -18.94
CA LEU A 119 -5.39 3.74 -20.09
C LEU A 119 -5.47 4.94 -21.04
N ARG A 120 -6.67 5.50 -21.27
CA ARG A 120 -6.86 6.69 -22.12
C ARG A 120 -6.37 7.98 -21.47
N ARG A 121 -6.14 7.98 -20.13
CA ARG A 121 -5.82 9.21 -19.38
C ARG A 121 -4.31 9.41 -19.29
N PRO A 122 -3.74 10.47 -19.93
CA PRO A 122 -2.30 10.69 -19.93
C PRO A 122 -1.73 10.80 -18.52
N GLY A 123 -0.62 10.11 -18.28
CA GLY A 123 0.09 10.17 -17.02
C GLY A 123 -0.53 9.39 -15.87
N SER A 124 -1.63 8.68 -16.06
CA SER A 124 -2.25 7.89 -14.98
C SER A 124 -1.30 6.83 -14.42
N ILE A 125 -1.47 6.54 -13.13
CA ILE A 125 -0.87 5.38 -12.46
C ILE A 125 -1.98 4.37 -12.18
N ILE A 126 -1.83 3.15 -12.70
CA ILE A 126 -2.77 2.05 -12.54
C ILE A 126 -2.15 1.05 -11.57
N LEU A 127 -2.82 0.79 -10.45
CA LEU A 127 -2.42 -0.22 -9.50
C LEU A 127 -3.37 -1.42 -9.56
N PHE A 128 -2.83 -2.59 -9.92
CA PHE A 128 -3.48 -3.89 -9.79
C PHE A 128 -3.26 -4.37 -8.35
N ASP A 129 -4.25 -4.22 -7.48
CA ASP A 129 -4.14 -4.55 -6.05
C ASP A 129 -4.67 -5.95 -5.76
N GLU A 130 -3.90 -6.74 -5.05
CA GLU A 130 -4.19 -8.13 -4.69
C GLU A 130 -4.48 -9.06 -5.90
N PRO A 131 -3.73 -9.03 -7.01
CA PRO A 131 -3.97 -9.89 -8.17
C PRO A 131 -3.83 -11.39 -7.82
N ASP A 132 -3.11 -11.73 -6.76
CA ASP A 132 -2.99 -13.08 -6.19
C ASP A 132 -4.30 -13.59 -5.54
N MET A 133 -5.31 -12.75 -5.37
CA MET A 133 -6.67 -13.14 -4.97
C MET A 133 -7.57 -13.46 -6.15
N ALA A 134 -7.21 -13.05 -7.37
CA ALA A 134 -8.03 -13.26 -8.55
C ALA A 134 -8.20 -14.75 -8.86
N LYS A 135 -9.34 -15.10 -9.48
CA LYS A 135 -9.58 -16.47 -9.96
C LYS A 135 -8.51 -16.89 -10.95
N ALA A 136 -8.02 -18.11 -10.83
CA ALA A 136 -7.01 -18.65 -11.73
C ALA A 136 -7.44 -18.47 -13.21
N GLY A 137 -6.53 -17.93 -14.02
CA GLY A 137 -6.75 -17.66 -15.44
C GLY A 137 -7.48 -16.37 -15.79
N SER A 138 -8.16 -15.70 -14.84
CA SER A 138 -8.85 -14.44 -15.14
C SER A 138 -7.88 -13.31 -15.53
N LEU A 139 -6.69 -13.29 -14.94
CA LEU A 139 -5.66 -12.29 -15.22
C LEU A 139 -5.08 -12.38 -16.64
N ALA A 140 -5.33 -13.47 -17.38
CA ALA A 140 -4.83 -13.64 -18.75
C ALA A 140 -5.32 -12.50 -19.69
N ALA A 141 -6.50 -11.97 -19.45
CA ALA A 141 -7.05 -10.83 -20.20
C ALA A 141 -6.23 -9.53 -20.02
N LEU A 142 -5.43 -9.43 -18.93
CA LEU A 142 -4.56 -8.28 -18.65
C LEU A 142 -3.16 -8.41 -19.27
N HIS A 143 -2.78 -9.59 -19.77
CA HIS A 143 -1.47 -9.79 -20.37
C HIS A 143 -1.16 -8.80 -21.51
N PRO A 144 -2.11 -8.53 -22.47
CA PRO A 144 -1.85 -7.54 -23.51
C PRO A 144 -1.62 -6.13 -22.98
N VAL A 145 -2.33 -5.77 -21.89
CA VAL A 145 -2.18 -4.45 -21.24
C VAL A 145 -0.77 -4.28 -20.69
N LEU A 146 -0.30 -5.27 -19.94
CA LEU A 146 1.03 -5.23 -19.33
C LEU A 146 2.17 -5.37 -20.36
N ALA A 147 1.99 -6.25 -21.38
CA ALA A 147 3.03 -6.53 -22.37
C ALA A 147 3.10 -5.47 -23.48
N ASN A 148 1.94 -5.11 -24.03
CA ASN A 148 1.86 -4.27 -25.23
C ASN A 148 1.31 -2.87 -24.93
N ARG A 149 0.98 -2.57 -23.69
CA ARG A 149 0.37 -1.32 -23.24
C ARG A 149 -0.91 -0.98 -24.03
N SER A 150 -1.67 -2.01 -24.40
CA SER A 150 -2.91 -1.84 -25.18
C SER A 150 -3.89 -2.95 -24.86
N ILE A 151 -5.16 -2.67 -25.06
CA ILE A 151 -6.24 -3.64 -24.94
C ILE A 151 -7.16 -3.54 -26.16
N LEU A 152 -7.59 -4.70 -26.67
CA LEU A 152 -8.65 -4.78 -27.68
C LEU A 152 -9.99 -4.88 -26.95
N ILE A 153 -10.93 -4.02 -27.29
CA ILE A 153 -12.30 -4.09 -26.79
C ILE A 153 -13.09 -4.99 -27.76
N PRO A 154 -13.44 -6.23 -27.39
CA PRO A 154 -14.05 -7.18 -28.34
C PRO A 154 -15.41 -6.69 -28.90
N ARG A 155 -16.14 -5.93 -28.09
CA ARG A 155 -17.49 -5.43 -28.42
C ARG A 155 -17.49 -4.33 -29.49
N THR A 156 -16.48 -3.48 -29.50
CA THR A 156 -16.37 -2.35 -30.44
C THR A 156 -15.36 -2.60 -31.53
N GLY A 157 -14.47 -3.59 -31.37
CA GLY A 157 -13.31 -3.82 -32.24
C GLY A 157 -12.20 -2.77 -32.08
N GLU A 158 -12.35 -1.84 -31.15
CA GLU A 158 -11.36 -0.79 -30.91
C GLU A 158 -10.16 -1.33 -30.16
N ARG A 159 -8.95 -0.97 -30.60
CA ARG A 159 -7.72 -1.14 -29.83
C ARG A 159 -7.41 0.15 -29.08
N VAL A 160 -7.47 0.08 -27.77
CA VAL A 160 -7.10 1.19 -26.88
C VAL A 160 -5.64 1.04 -26.49
N GLU A 161 -4.82 1.99 -26.88
CA GLU A 161 -3.42 2.08 -26.45
C GLU A 161 -3.30 2.94 -25.21
N ALA A 162 -2.37 2.60 -24.33
CA ALA A 162 -2.09 3.42 -23.16
C ALA A 162 -1.58 4.79 -23.59
N ALA A 163 -2.22 5.83 -23.09
CA ALA A 163 -1.81 7.21 -23.33
C ALA A 163 -0.38 7.46 -22.82
N GLU A 164 0.23 8.55 -23.27
CA GLU A 164 1.58 8.93 -22.87
C GLU A 164 1.71 9.03 -21.35
N GLY A 165 2.78 8.46 -20.79
CA GLY A 165 3.09 8.55 -19.37
C GLY A 165 2.24 7.67 -18.45
N VAL A 166 1.32 6.87 -18.97
CA VAL A 166 0.61 5.87 -18.17
C VAL A 166 1.62 4.89 -17.57
N TYR A 167 1.47 4.57 -16.29
CA TYR A 167 2.33 3.62 -15.60
C TYR A 167 1.52 2.57 -14.85
N MET A 168 2.00 1.33 -14.83
CA MET A 168 1.31 0.20 -14.23
C MET A 168 2.14 -0.43 -13.13
N LEU A 169 1.49 -0.66 -12.00
CA LEU A 169 2.02 -1.32 -10.82
C LEU A 169 1.10 -2.49 -10.45
N ALA A 170 1.64 -3.50 -9.80
CA ALA A 170 0.83 -4.45 -9.04
C ALA A 170 1.26 -4.48 -7.58
N ALA A 171 0.34 -4.82 -6.68
CA ALA A 171 0.64 -5.01 -5.26
C ALA A 171 0.08 -6.35 -4.78
N ALA A 172 0.95 -7.24 -4.31
CA ALA A 172 0.59 -8.56 -3.80
C ALA A 172 1.13 -8.77 -2.38
N ASN A 173 0.50 -9.66 -1.63
CA ASN A 173 1.01 -10.01 -0.29
C ASN A 173 2.03 -11.16 -0.34
N THR A 174 2.24 -11.74 -1.50
CA THR A 174 3.25 -12.78 -1.77
C THR A 174 4.16 -12.34 -2.90
N THR A 175 5.29 -13.01 -3.07
CA THR A 175 6.18 -12.80 -4.24
C THR A 175 5.63 -13.42 -5.53
N GLY A 176 4.39 -13.95 -5.49
CA GLY A 176 3.75 -14.63 -6.62
C GLY A 176 4.09 -16.11 -6.73
N HIS A 177 4.90 -16.67 -5.82
CA HIS A 177 5.22 -18.10 -5.76
C HIS A 177 4.22 -18.91 -4.91
N GLY A 178 3.15 -18.30 -4.43
CA GLY A 178 2.24 -18.86 -3.44
C GLY A 178 2.69 -18.53 -2.01
N ASP A 179 2.02 -19.12 -1.05
CA ASP A 179 2.33 -18.91 0.36
C ASP A 179 3.14 -20.08 0.90
N ASP A 180 4.46 -19.95 0.89
CA ASP A 180 5.38 -20.92 1.48
C ASP A 180 5.30 -20.96 3.01
N THR A 181 4.63 -19.96 3.62
CA THR A 181 4.53 -19.82 5.09
C THR A 181 3.22 -20.34 5.67
N GLY A 182 2.23 -20.68 4.83
CA GLY A 182 0.89 -21.08 5.25
C GLY A 182 0.04 -19.93 5.85
N THR A 183 0.57 -18.71 5.88
CA THR A 183 -0.09 -17.53 6.46
C THR A 183 -1.25 -17.02 5.59
N TYR A 184 -1.19 -17.29 4.29
CA TYR A 184 -2.15 -16.79 3.29
C TYR A 184 -2.77 -17.92 2.47
N VAL A 185 -3.36 -18.90 3.15
CA VAL A 185 -3.95 -20.15 2.58
C VAL A 185 -4.89 -19.91 1.38
N ASP A 186 -5.46 -18.72 1.30
CA ASP A 186 -6.43 -18.34 0.26
C ASP A 186 -5.82 -17.69 -0.98
N ARG A 187 -4.49 -17.60 -1.06
CA ARG A 187 -3.80 -16.92 -2.17
C ARG A 187 -3.37 -17.90 -3.25
N ASN A 188 -3.71 -17.56 -4.48
CA ASN A 188 -3.28 -18.31 -5.62
C ASN A 188 -1.82 -17.96 -5.96
N MET A 189 -1.09 -18.93 -6.49
CA MET A 189 0.14 -18.59 -7.21
C MET A 189 -0.24 -17.66 -8.36
N LEU A 190 0.44 -16.52 -8.44
CA LEU A 190 0.32 -15.69 -9.64
C LEU A 190 0.78 -16.52 -10.84
N ASP A 191 -0.02 -16.50 -11.90
CA ASP A 191 0.38 -17.10 -13.18
C ASP A 191 1.78 -16.59 -13.56
N ALA A 192 2.67 -17.52 -13.88
CA ALA A 192 4.05 -17.22 -14.28
C ALA A 192 4.08 -16.20 -15.43
N ALA A 193 3.17 -16.36 -16.41
CA ALA A 193 3.07 -15.42 -17.51
C ALA A 193 2.64 -14.02 -17.07
N PHE A 194 1.77 -13.88 -16.08
CA PHE A 194 1.41 -12.58 -15.51
C PHE A 194 2.59 -11.97 -14.75
N ARG A 195 3.27 -12.75 -13.90
CA ARG A 195 4.41 -12.31 -13.11
C ARG A 195 5.59 -11.87 -14.00
N ASP A 196 5.88 -12.58 -15.08
CA ASP A 196 6.97 -12.27 -16.01
C ASP A 196 6.77 -10.95 -16.79
N ARG A 197 5.60 -10.29 -16.63
CA ARG A 197 5.34 -8.93 -17.18
C ARG A 197 5.88 -7.80 -16.30
N PHE A 198 6.31 -8.13 -15.09
CA PHE A 198 6.92 -7.14 -14.19
C PHE A 198 8.44 -7.26 -14.26
N ALA A 199 9.10 -6.13 -14.48
CA ALA A 199 10.56 -6.10 -14.61
C ALA A 199 11.26 -6.45 -13.28
N ASP A 200 10.66 -6.03 -12.16
CA ASP A 200 11.16 -6.30 -10.82
C ASP A 200 10.01 -6.65 -9.87
N ILE A 201 10.35 -7.43 -8.85
CA ILE A 201 9.56 -7.61 -7.64
C ILE A 201 10.24 -6.79 -6.54
N ILE A 202 9.59 -5.71 -6.12
CA ILE A 202 10.10 -4.82 -5.09
C ILE A 202 9.48 -5.20 -3.75
N LEU A 203 10.33 -5.58 -2.80
CA LEU A 203 9.86 -5.94 -1.46
C LEU A 203 9.56 -4.67 -0.64
N ILE A 204 8.35 -4.63 -0.08
CA ILE A 204 7.90 -3.57 0.83
C ILE A 204 7.78 -4.16 2.25
N PRO A 205 8.85 -4.11 3.04
CA PRO A 205 8.82 -4.60 4.41
C PRO A 205 7.99 -3.67 5.32
N PHE A 206 7.76 -4.08 6.54
CA PHE A 206 7.29 -3.14 7.56
C PHE A 206 8.34 -2.03 7.73
N PRO A 207 7.91 -0.77 7.95
CA PRO A 207 8.84 0.31 8.22
C PRO A 207 9.74 0.00 9.44
N ASP A 208 10.89 0.65 9.51
CA ASP A 208 11.69 0.61 10.71
C ASP A 208 10.95 1.22 11.91
N GLU A 209 11.41 0.92 13.10
CA GLU A 209 10.76 1.32 14.37
C GLU A 209 10.58 2.84 14.48
N ARG A 210 11.59 3.61 14.11
CA ARG A 210 11.54 5.08 14.13
C ARG A 210 10.48 5.62 13.17
N THR A 211 10.43 5.06 11.97
CA THR A 211 9.44 5.42 10.96
C THR A 211 8.02 5.04 11.41
N GLU A 212 7.82 3.85 12.01
CA GLU A 212 6.51 3.45 12.54
C GLU A 212 6.02 4.41 13.63
N ARG A 213 6.90 4.77 14.59
CA ARG A 213 6.59 5.75 15.63
C ARG A 213 6.19 7.10 15.04
N ARG A 214 6.99 7.61 14.11
CA ARG A 214 6.70 8.87 13.42
C ARG A 214 5.35 8.85 12.69
N ILE A 215 5.03 7.74 12.00
CA ILE A 215 3.74 7.57 11.34
C ILE A 215 2.60 7.63 12.37
N LEU A 216 2.72 6.94 13.51
CA LEU A 216 1.69 6.96 14.56
C LEU A 216 1.49 8.37 15.11
N VAL A 217 2.56 9.04 15.52
CA VAL A 217 2.48 10.41 16.05
C VAL A 217 1.84 11.36 15.02
N ASN A 218 2.32 11.35 13.79
CA ASN A 218 1.83 12.25 12.74
C ASN A 218 0.38 11.99 12.35
N ARG A 219 -0.04 10.72 12.33
CA ARG A 219 -1.38 10.32 11.90
C ARG A 219 -2.44 10.44 12.98
N THR A 220 -2.07 10.28 14.24
CA THR A 220 -3.04 10.20 15.34
C THR A 220 -2.89 11.31 16.36
N GLY A 221 -1.72 11.93 16.45
CA GLY A 221 -1.41 12.88 17.51
C GLY A 221 -1.09 12.23 18.86
N ILE A 222 -0.93 10.89 18.90
CA ILE A 222 -0.54 10.18 20.12
C ILE A 222 0.89 10.58 20.53
N SER A 223 1.18 10.60 21.83
CA SER A 223 2.53 10.93 22.32
C SER A 223 3.59 9.96 21.79
N LEU A 224 4.83 10.43 21.67
CA LEU A 224 5.96 9.60 21.25
C LEU A 224 6.19 8.43 22.22
N SER A 225 5.97 8.64 23.52
CA SER A 225 6.09 7.61 24.55
C SER A 225 5.08 6.48 24.34
N ALA A 226 3.81 6.82 24.11
CA ALA A 226 2.79 5.83 23.80
C ALA A 226 3.07 5.15 22.45
N ALA A 227 3.48 5.89 21.42
CA ALA A 227 3.86 5.33 20.13
C ALA A 227 4.98 4.28 20.24
N LYS A 228 6.01 4.52 21.09
CA LYS A 228 7.07 3.54 21.39
C LYS A 228 6.48 2.23 21.94
N THR A 229 5.57 2.31 22.89
CA THR A 229 4.91 1.13 23.48
C THR A 229 4.10 0.35 22.46
N LEU A 230 3.31 1.04 21.61
CA LEU A 230 2.49 0.39 20.59
C LEU A 230 3.33 -0.27 19.50
N VAL A 231 4.39 0.38 19.05
CA VAL A 231 5.32 -0.16 18.06
C VAL A 231 6.06 -1.38 18.60
N ALA A 232 6.53 -1.33 19.86
CA ALA A 232 7.17 -2.48 20.50
C ALA A 232 6.22 -3.70 20.56
N PHE A 233 4.96 -3.50 20.90
CA PHE A 233 3.95 -4.54 20.84
C PHE A 233 3.74 -5.11 19.43
N ALA A 234 3.64 -4.25 18.42
CA ALA A 234 3.47 -4.70 17.04
C ALA A 234 4.65 -5.53 16.55
N ARG A 235 5.88 -5.12 16.88
CA ARG A 235 7.09 -5.87 16.53
C ARG A 235 7.11 -7.23 17.22
N ALA A 236 6.79 -7.28 18.52
CA ALA A 236 6.67 -8.55 19.25
C ALA A 236 5.58 -9.47 18.62
N SER A 237 4.45 -8.91 18.20
CA SER A 237 3.41 -9.70 17.52
C SER A 237 3.87 -10.26 16.17
N ARG A 238 4.66 -9.50 15.40
CA ARG A 238 5.23 -9.96 14.12
C ARG A 238 6.28 -11.03 14.32
N GLU A 239 7.17 -10.82 15.29
CA GLU A 239 8.18 -11.82 15.64
C GLU A 239 7.54 -13.15 16.08
N ARG A 240 6.43 -13.07 16.81
CA ARG A 240 5.67 -14.23 17.22
C ARG A 240 5.00 -14.93 16.03
N ALA A 241 4.40 -14.18 15.10
CA ALA A 241 3.85 -14.74 13.88
C ALA A 241 4.91 -15.48 13.04
N ASP A 242 6.12 -14.91 12.95
CA ASP A 242 7.20 -15.47 12.16
C ASP A 242 7.84 -16.72 12.82
N LYS A 243 8.02 -16.70 14.14
CA LYS A 243 8.76 -17.75 14.86
C LYS A 243 7.86 -18.85 15.43
N GLU A 244 6.76 -18.46 16.07
CA GLU A 244 5.88 -19.39 16.79
C GLU A 244 4.70 -19.85 15.94
N GLN A 245 4.33 -19.07 14.91
CA GLN A 245 3.23 -19.37 13.98
C GLN A 245 1.86 -19.61 14.66
N ASP A 246 1.70 -19.07 15.87
CA ASP A 246 0.47 -19.18 16.67
C ASP A 246 -0.52 -18.02 16.42
N ILE A 247 -0.12 -17.05 15.61
CA ILE A 247 -0.96 -16.03 14.99
C ILE A 247 -0.64 -15.97 13.50
N ALA A 248 -1.65 -15.87 12.65
CA ALA A 248 -1.48 -15.91 11.20
C ALA A 248 -0.67 -14.72 10.67
N ALA A 249 -0.79 -13.55 11.27
CA ALA A 249 -0.03 -12.37 10.89
C ALA A 249 0.14 -11.41 12.06
N GLY A 250 1.32 -10.82 12.19
CA GLY A 250 1.56 -9.74 13.14
C GLY A 250 0.86 -8.43 12.76
N LEU A 251 0.79 -7.49 13.70
CA LEU A 251 0.08 -6.22 13.52
C LEU A 251 0.73 -5.34 12.45
N GLY A 252 -0.05 -4.99 11.41
CA GLY A 252 0.34 -4.00 10.40
C GLY A 252 -0.01 -2.57 10.82
N MET A 253 0.58 -1.60 10.10
CA MET A 253 0.41 -0.16 10.37
C MET A 253 -1.06 0.29 10.42
N ARG A 254 -1.94 -0.27 9.57
CA ARG A 254 -3.37 0.06 9.59
C ARG A 254 -4.01 -0.24 10.95
N ARG A 255 -3.67 -1.37 11.57
CA ARG A 255 -4.16 -1.76 12.89
C ARG A 255 -3.55 -0.92 14.00
N LEU A 256 -2.26 -0.62 13.90
CA LEU A 256 -1.59 0.27 14.86
C LEU A 256 -2.21 1.66 14.87
N ILE A 257 -2.48 2.25 13.72
CA ILE A 257 -3.13 3.57 13.61
C ILE A 257 -4.54 3.51 14.21
N ALA A 258 -5.32 2.49 13.90
CA ALA A 258 -6.66 2.33 14.47
C ALA A 258 -6.63 2.20 16.00
N TRP A 259 -5.69 1.43 16.53
CA TRP A 259 -5.50 1.28 17.97
C TRP A 259 -5.06 2.60 18.63
N ALA A 260 -4.03 3.25 18.10
CA ALA A 260 -3.56 4.54 18.60
C ALA A 260 -4.66 5.61 18.59
N SER A 261 -5.41 5.73 17.49
CA SER A 261 -6.54 6.67 17.42
C SER A 261 -7.63 6.36 18.43
N GLY A 262 -7.93 5.09 18.67
CA GLY A 262 -8.90 4.65 19.66
C GLY A 262 -8.50 5.02 21.08
N LEU A 263 -7.22 4.93 21.42
CA LEU A 263 -6.71 5.28 22.76
C LEU A 263 -6.92 6.76 23.12
N LEU A 264 -7.00 7.63 22.12
CA LEU A 264 -7.30 9.07 22.34
C LEU A 264 -8.78 9.36 22.65
N SER A 265 -9.64 8.35 22.62
CA SER A 265 -11.07 8.51 22.95
C SER A 265 -11.36 8.69 24.44
N GLY A 266 -10.36 8.49 25.32
CA GLY A 266 -10.53 8.48 26.78
C GLY A 266 -11.16 7.20 27.34
N LEU A 267 -11.41 6.18 26.49
CA LEU A 267 -11.85 4.86 26.96
C LEU A 267 -10.66 4.05 27.51
N ARG A 268 -10.97 3.08 28.37
CA ARG A 268 -9.92 2.21 28.94
C ARG A 268 -9.11 1.52 27.84
N PRO A 269 -7.77 1.47 27.94
CA PRO A 269 -6.89 0.87 26.93
C PRO A 269 -7.27 -0.56 26.56
N GLU A 270 -7.67 -1.39 27.54
CA GLU A 270 -8.15 -2.75 27.32
C GLU A 270 -9.36 -2.80 26.37
N VAL A 271 -10.33 -1.92 26.54
CA VAL A 271 -11.55 -1.90 25.71
C VAL A 271 -11.18 -1.59 24.26
N ILE A 272 -10.31 -0.61 24.07
CA ILE A 272 -9.83 -0.23 22.72
C ILE A 272 -9.00 -1.35 22.11
N PHE A 273 -8.10 -1.98 22.87
CA PHE A 273 -7.29 -3.09 22.36
C PHE A 273 -8.16 -4.27 21.92
N ARG A 274 -9.16 -4.64 22.71
CA ARG A 274 -10.12 -5.69 22.31
C ARG A 274 -10.85 -5.34 21.04
N ALA A 275 -11.36 -4.13 20.92
CA ALA A 275 -12.10 -3.68 19.75
C ALA A 275 -11.22 -3.57 18.49
N ALA A 276 -10.06 -2.96 18.61
CA ALA A 276 -9.18 -2.70 17.47
C ALA A 276 -8.39 -3.93 17.02
N ILE A 277 -8.03 -4.83 17.92
CA ILE A 277 -7.13 -5.94 17.67
C ILE A 277 -7.82 -7.29 17.89
N ILE A 278 -8.21 -7.64 19.12
CA ILE A 278 -8.68 -8.98 19.45
C ILE A 278 -9.86 -9.43 18.60
N ASN A 279 -10.90 -8.59 18.48
CA ASN A 279 -12.12 -8.94 17.75
C ASN A 279 -11.93 -9.10 16.22
N GLN A 280 -10.70 -8.88 15.72
CA GLN A 280 -10.35 -9.10 14.30
C GLN A 280 -9.73 -10.48 14.06
N HIS A 281 -9.47 -11.23 15.11
CA HIS A 281 -8.82 -12.54 15.08
C HIS A 281 -9.79 -13.64 15.51
N ASN A 282 -9.46 -14.88 15.18
CA ASN A 282 -10.15 -16.02 15.76
C ASN A 282 -9.88 -16.11 17.28
N ARG A 283 -10.59 -17.00 17.96
CA ARG A 283 -10.51 -17.10 19.43
C ARG A 283 -9.10 -17.45 19.92
N GLU A 284 -8.41 -18.35 19.23
CA GLU A 284 -7.08 -18.83 19.63
C GLU A 284 -6.04 -17.74 19.47
N GLU A 285 -5.95 -17.11 18.29
CA GLU A 285 -5.07 -15.97 18.03
C GLU A 285 -5.37 -14.79 18.98
N GLY A 286 -6.66 -14.51 19.20
CA GLY A 286 -7.09 -13.45 20.12
C GLY A 286 -6.59 -13.68 21.54
N GLU A 287 -6.60 -14.93 22.03
CA GLU A 287 -6.05 -15.25 23.36
C GLU A 287 -4.53 -15.08 23.39
N VAL A 288 -3.81 -15.50 22.36
CA VAL A 288 -2.36 -15.28 22.23
C VAL A 288 -2.02 -13.80 22.28
N LEU A 289 -2.69 -12.97 21.48
CA LEU A 289 -2.49 -11.50 21.46
C LEU A 289 -2.87 -10.87 22.81
N TRP A 290 -3.89 -11.40 23.48
CA TRP A 290 -4.29 -10.94 24.80
C TRP A 290 -3.23 -11.25 25.87
N GLN A 291 -2.63 -12.42 25.85
CA GLN A 291 -1.52 -12.76 26.74
C GLN A 291 -0.29 -11.88 26.47
N LEU A 292 0.01 -11.65 25.18
CA LEU A 292 1.09 -10.75 24.78
C LEU A 292 0.83 -9.31 25.28
N TYR A 293 -0.41 -8.82 25.18
CA TYR A 293 -0.81 -7.52 25.71
C TYR A 293 -0.55 -7.42 27.21
N LYS A 294 -1.02 -8.39 27.97
CA LYS A 294 -0.84 -8.42 29.43
C LYS A 294 0.63 -8.49 29.85
N SER A 295 1.48 -9.11 29.04
CA SER A 295 2.91 -9.23 29.33
C SER A 295 3.73 -7.99 29.05
N LEU A 296 3.31 -7.19 28.04
CA LEU A 296 4.10 -6.05 27.56
C LEU A 296 3.53 -4.70 27.97
N ILE A 297 2.23 -4.62 28.26
CA ILE A 297 1.54 -3.34 28.48
C ILE A 297 0.98 -3.26 29.89
N SER A 298 1.44 -2.24 30.64
CA SER A 298 0.79 -1.76 31.84
C SER A 298 -0.21 -0.70 31.47
N GLU A 299 -1.50 -0.90 31.77
CA GLU A 299 -2.56 0.05 31.43
C GLU A 299 -2.38 1.41 32.12
N GLU A 300 -1.89 1.41 33.37
CA GLU A 300 -1.58 2.64 34.10
C GLU A 300 -0.49 3.44 33.41
N SER A 301 0.61 2.74 33.02
CA SER A 301 1.72 3.36 32.30
C SER A 301 1.29 3.85 30.92
N LEU A 302 0.50 3.07 30.17
CA LEU A 302 0.02 3.48 28.84
C LEU A 302 -0.92 4.69 28.96
N THR A 303 -1.82 4.73 29.93
CA THR A 303 -2.70 5.88 30.17
C THR A 303 -1.88 7.14 30.47
N ALA A 304 -0.90 7.05 31.36
CA ALA A 304 -0.01 8.18 31.66
C ALA A 304 0.80 8.64 30.43
N GLN A 305 1.23 7.70 29.57
CA GLN A 305 1.92 8.02 28.32
C GLN A 305 1.01 8.74 27.30
N ILE A 306 -0.27 8.35 27.21
CA ILE A 306 -1.24 8.98 26.32
C ILE A 306 -1.53 10.44 26.74
N GLU A 307 -1.60 10.70 28.03
CA GLU A 307 -1.84 12.03 28.60
C GLU A 307 -0.62 12.96 28.50
N GLN A 308 0.54 12.41 28.18
CA GLN A 308 1.77 13.16 28.02
C GLN A 308 1.69 14.04 26.75
N ILE A 309 1.84 15.35 26.93
CA ILE A 309 1.93 16.30 25.80
C ILE A 309 3.38 16.40 25.40
N ASP A 310 3.71 15.94 24.21
CA ASP A 310 5.04 16.14 23.66
C ASP A 310 5.26 17.63 23.31
N PRO A 311 6.43 18.21 23.61
CA PRO A 311 6.75 19.56 23.17
C PRO A 311 6.65 19.67 21.64
N PRO A 312 6.20 20.81 21.10
CA PRO A 312 6.15 20.98 19.65
C PRO A 312 7.56 20.83 19.05
N GLY A 313 7.68 19.87 18.10
CA GLY A 313 8.97 19.56 17.46
C GLY A 313 9.73 18.39 18.06
N THR A 314 9.16 17.64 19.00
CA THR A 314 9.75 16.38 19.49
C THR A 314 9.79 15.37 18.35
N THR A 315 10.88 15.38 17.60
CA THR A 315 11.26 14.29 16.69
C THR A 315 12.22 13.37 17.45
N ASP A 316 12.30 12.10 17.03
CA ASP A 316 13.22 11.07 17.57
C ASP A 316 14.73 11.46 17.45
N SER A 317 15.10 12.65 17.89
CA SER A 317 16.45 13.21 17.73
C SER A 317 17.42 12.79 18.85
N GLU A 318 17.03 11.89 19.75
CA GLU A 318 17.91 11.51 20.88
C GLU A 318 18.85 10.32 20.60
N ASP A 319 18.87 9.75 19.40
CA ASP A 319 19.91 8.78 19.04
C ASP A 319 20.76 9.38 17.90
N GLY A 320 21.97 9.81 18.31
CA GLY A 320 22.94 10.58 17.58
C GLY A 320 23.10 10.27 16.10
N ASP A 321 23.10 11.32 15.32
CA ASP A 321 23.81 11.38 14.04
C ASP A 321 25.24 10.85 14.21
N VAL A 322 25.50 9.63 13.73
CA VAL A 322 26.82 9.22 13.30
C VAL A 322 26.71 8.85 11.83
N LEU A 323 27.05 9.83 10.99
CA LEU A 323 27.55 9.85 9.59
C LEU A 323 26.99 8.84 8.60
#